data_efed7a420e5dc39e1a4f391cc0da693c
#
_entry.id   efed7a420e5dc39e1a4f391cc0da693c
#
_cell.length_a   1.000
_cell.length_b   1.000
_cell.length_c   1.000
_cell.angle_alpha   90.00
_cell.angle_beta   90.00
_cell.angle_gamma   90.00
#
_symmetry.space_group_name_H-M   'P 1'
#
loop_
_entity.id
_entity.type
_entity.pdbx_description
1 polymer ?
#
loop_
_entity_poly.entity_id
_entity_poly.type
_entity_poly.pdbx_seq_one_letter_code
_entity_poly.pdbx_strand_id
1 'polypeptide(L)'
;IHQHRIGGLRYVGGIFTNLTRDHLDYHKTFENYRNAKKMFFDGLPKEAFAITNADDKNGMIMVQNTKAEVKTYSTQRAADFTAKILEEHFDGMLLEIDGKDVFVQFIGRFNVSNLLAVYGAAVMLGKKPEDILVVLSTLKSVNGRLEPIASPDGYTAIVDYAHTPDALENVLRAIHDVLDAKGGHVITVCGAGGHRDKGKRPLMAQEAVKQSDKVILTSDNPRDEEPQAIIDDMMAGLNATQKKKVITIVDRKEAIRTACMMAQKGDVILVAGKGHETYQEINGVKHHFDDHEVLRDIFGIKQ
;
A
#
# COMPACT_ATOMS: atom_id res chain seq x y z
N ILE A 1 7.66 -19.78 7.53
CA ILE A 1 8.33 -19.99 8.84
C ILE A 1 7.65 -21.15 9.57
N HIS A 2 6.40 -21.01 9.97
CA HIS A 2 5.65 -22.02 10.74
C HIS A 2 5.55 -23.38 10.02
N GLN A 3 5.47 -23.39 8.69
CA GLN A 3 5.45 -24.61 7.85
C GLN A 3 6.85 -25.08 7.45
N HIS A 4 7.92 -24.58 8.07
CA HIS A 4 9.32 -24.92 7.79
C HIS A 4 9.79 -24.75 6.32
N ARG A 5 9.10 -23.96 5.53
CA ARG A 5 9.46 -23.72 4.10
C ARG A 5 10.78 -22.98 3.92
N ILE A 6 11.30 -22.37 4.99
CA ILE A 6 12.59 -21.69 5.04
C ILE A 6 13.69 -22.55 5.67
N GLY A 7 13.39 -23.82 5.97
CA GLY A 7 14.36 -24.76 6.52
C GLY A 7 15.56 -24.96 5.61
N GLY A 8 16.76 -25.06 6.19
CA GLY A 8 18.00 -25.24 5.45
C GLY A 8 18.64 -23.97 4.86
N LEU A 9 17.94 -22.81 4.92
CA LEU A 9 18.53 -21.53 4.54
C LEU A 9 19.28 -20.90 5.71
N ARG A 10 20.44 -20.29 5.41
CA ARG A 10 21.22 -19.53 6.38
C ARG A 10 21.08 -18.04 6.07
N TYR A 11 20.46 -17.31 6.98
CA TYR A 11 20.19 -15.89 6.83
C TYR A 11 21.30 -15.04 7.45
N VAL A 12 21.76 -14.02 6.74
CA VAL A 12 22.71 -13.03 7.26
C VAL A 12 22.02 -11.93 8.06
N GLY A 13 20.70 -11.81 7.95
CA GLY A 13 19.91 -10.88 8.74
C GLY A 13 18.42 -11.06 8.54
N GLY A 14 17.65 -10.37 9.38
CA GLY A 14 16.21 -10.32 9.34
C GLY A 14 15.68 -8.91 9.60
N ILE A 15 14.58 -8.55 8.94
CA ILE A 15 13.95 -7.24 9.11
C ILE A 15 12.50 -7.46 9.51
N PHE A 16 12.06 -6.84 10.60
CA PHE A 16 10.66 -6.74 10.98
C PHE A 16 10.12 -5.36 10.63
N THR A 17 9.11 -5.31 9.78
CA THR A 17 8.47 -4.05 9.35
C THR A 17 7.21 -3.74 10.16
N ASN A 18 6.23 -4.63 10.16
CA ASN A 18 4.98 -4.47 10.88
C ASN A 18 4.25 -5.81 11.04
N LEU A 19 3.24 -5.80 11.91
CA LEU A 19 2.32 -6.93 12.08
C LEU A 19 0.90 -6.44 12.28
N THR A 20 0.05 -6.65 11.28
CA THR A 20 -1.38 -6.39 11.31
C THR A 20 -2.18 -7.70 11.33
N ARG A 21 -3.49 -7.61 11.55
CA ARG A 21 -4.36 -8.78 11.60
C ARG A 21 -4.51 -9.40 10.21
N ASP A 22 -3.96 -10.62 10.05
CA ASP A 22 -4.05 -11.41 8.83
C ASP A 22 -3.88 -12.91 9.14
N HIS A 23 -4.23 -13.79 8.20
CA HIS A 23 -4.03 -15.25 8.29
C HIS A 23 -4.59 -15.92 9.56
N LEU A 24 -5.67 -15.38 10.16
CA LEU A 24 -6.28 -15.95 11.34
C LEU A 24 -7.11 -17.20 11.06
N ASP A 25 -7.47 -17.43 9.80
CA ASP A 25 -7.99 -18.71 9.32
C ASP A 25 -7.03 -19.87 9.62
N TYR A 26 -5.73 -19.65 9.43
CA TYR A 26 -4.66 -20.61 9.69
C TYR A 26 -4.16 -20.57 11.14
N HIS A 27 -3.80 -19.40 11.64
CA HIS A 27 -3.15 -19.24 12.96
C HIS A 27 -4.12 -19.21 14.15
N LYS A 28 -5.45 -19.05 13.90
CA LYS A 28 -6.54 -18.97 14.87
C LYS A 28 -6.52 -17.74 15.77
N THR A 29 -5.34 -17.33 16.27
CA THR A 29 -5.18 -16.13 17.11
C THR A 29 -4.07 -15.22 16.60
N PHE A 30 -4.17 -13.94 16.92
CA PHE A 30 -3.11 -12.97 16.59
C PHE A 30 -1.78 -13.32 17.30
N GLU A 31 -1.86 -13.86 18.51
CA GLU A 31 -0.68 -14.27 19.27
C GLU A 31 0.06 -15.42 18.57
N ASN A 32 -0.65 -16.45 18.11
CA ASN A 32 -0.05 -17.54 17.35
C ASN A 32 0.60 -17.04 16.05
N TYR A 33 -0.06 -16.12 15.36
CA TYR A 33 0.49 -15.49 14.15
C TYR A 33 1.77 -14.70 14.44
N ARG A 34 1.77 -13.87 15.50
CA ARG A 34 2.96 -13.15 15.97
C ARG A 34 4.08 -14.11 16.32
N ASN A 35 3.79 -15.14 17.12
CA ASN A 35 4.79 -16.11 17.57
C ASN A 35 5.38 -16.91 16.39
N ALA A 36 4.57 -17.26 15.40
CA ALA A 36 5.04 -17.91 14.18
C ALA A 36 6.05 -17.04 13.39
N LYS A 37 5.82 -15.72 13.31
CA LYS A 37 6.80 -14.79 12.69
C LYS A 37 8.05 -14.64 13.57
N LYS A 38 7.88 -14.57 14.90
CA LYS A 38 8.97 -14.44 15.87
C LYS A 38 9.97 -15.60 15.80
N MET A 39 9.54 -16.82 15.48
CA MET A 39 10.44 -17.99 15.31
C MET A 39 11.58 -17.71 14.31
N PHE A 40 11.37 -16.86 13.32
CA PHE A 40 12.42 -16.48 12.37
C PHE A 40 13.56 -15.73 13.07
N PHE A 41 13.22 -14.73 13.88
CA PHE A 41 14.20 -13.91 14.62
C PHE A 41 14.89 -14.69 15.71
N ASP A 42 14.15 -15.56 16.43
CA ASP A 42 14.71 -16.44 17.46
C ASP A 42 15.70 -17.45 16.87
N GLY A 43 15.52 -17.84 15.61
CA GLY A 43 16.39 -18.77 14.87
C GLY A 43 17.59 -18.12 14.18
N LEU A 44 17.75 -16.80 14.21
CA LEU A 44 18.89 -16.12 13.59
C LEU A 44 20.20 -16.47 14.32
N PRO A 45 21.30 -16.78 13.59
CA PRO A 45 22.60 -17.04 14.18
C PRO A 45 23.20 -15.76 14.80
N LYS A 46 24.17 -15.91 15.68
CA LYS A 46 24.82 -14.79 16.39
C LYS A 46 25.52 -13.79 15.43
N GLU A 47 25.98 -14.28 14.30
CA GLU A 47 26.67 -13.49 13.26
C GLU A 47 25.70 -12.72 12.36
N ALA A 48 24.39 -12.97 12.50
CA ALA A 48 23.37 -12.25 11.76
C ALA A 48 23.00 -10.92 12.42
N PHE A 49 22.24 -10.09 11.70
CA PHE A 49 21.59 -8.93 12.29
C PHE A 49 20.06 -9.08 12.31
N ALA A 50 19.41 -8.35 13.22
CA ALA A 50 17.96 -8.26 13.30
C ALA A 50 17.56 -6.78 13.35
N ILE A 51 16.93 -6.27 12.30
CA ILE A 51 16.42 -4.90 12.28
C ILE A 51 14.93 -4.92 12.63
N THR A 52 14.49 -4.08 13.54
CA THR A 52 13.10 -4.04 13.97
C THR A 52 12.53 -2.63 13.94
N ASN A 53 11.26 -2.54 13.54
CA ASN A 53 10.49 -1.29 13.58
C ASN A 53 10.10 -0.97 15.04
N ALA A 54 10.68 0.09 15.59
CA ALA A 54 10.37 0.55 16.95
C ALA A 54 9.01 1.25 17.06
N ASP A 55 8.40 1.65 15.92
CA ASP A 55 7.07 2.26 15.90
C ASP A 55 5.94 1.21 15.96
N ASP A 56 6.23 -0.07 15.61
CA ASP A 56 5.27 -1.16 15.76
C ASP A 56 5.34 -1.72 17.18
N LYS A 57 4.19 -1.88 17.82
CA LYS A 57 4.07 -2.43 19.20
C LYS A 57 4.65 -3.84 19.36
N ASN A 58 4.73 -4.62 18.28
CA ASN A 58 5.32 -5.95 18.28
C ASN A 58 6.83 -5.93 17.95
N GLY A 59 7.39 -4.79 17.53
CA GLY A 59 8.77 -4.70 17.06
C GLY A 59 9.78 -5.27 18.06
N MET A 60 9.77 -4.79 19.30
CA MET A 60 10.68 -5.28 20.33
C MET A 60 10.38 -6.71 20.75
N ILE A 61 9.11 -7.15 20.67
CA ILE A 61 8.73 -8.54 20.97
C ILE A 61 9.36 -9.50 19.96
N MET A 62 9.42 -9.11 18.67
CA MET A 62 9.99 -9.96 17.61
C MET A 62 11.45 -10.31 17.85
N VAL A 63 12.22 -9.37 18.37
CA VAL A 63 13.67 -9.53 18.57
C VAL A 63 14.08 -9.88 19.99
N GLN A 64 13.13 -10.08 20.89
CA GLN A 64 13.35 -10.25 22.34
C GLN A 64 14.32 -11.41 22.67
N ASN A 65 14.27 -12.51 21.93
CA ASN A 65 15.05 -13.72 22.21
C ASN A 65 16.11 -14.03 21.13
N THR A 66 16.28 -13.12 20.17
CA THR A 66 17.28 -13.33 19.11
C THR A 66 18.71 -13.30 19.66
N LYS A 67 19.60 -14.07 19.05
CA LYS A 67 21.04 -14.03 19.34
C LYS A 67 21.79 -13.06 18.40
N ALA A 68 21.10 -12.58 17.36
CA ALA A 68 21.64 -11.67 16.37
C ALA A 68 21.86 -10.26 16.94
N GLU A 69 22.72 -9.46 16.30
CA GLU A 69 22.85 -8.04 16.61
C GLU A 69 21.54 -7.32 16.31
N VAL A 70 20.92 -6.67 17.33
CA VAL A 70 19.65 -5.96 17.16
C VAL A 70 19.91 -4.50 16.84
N LYS A 71 19.25 -4.01 15.78
CA LYS A 71 19.13 -2.60 15.41
C LYS A 71 17.67 -2.21 15.30
N THR A 72 17.38 -0.98 15.64
CA THR A 72 16.03 -0.41 15.60
C THR A 72 15.93 0.65 14.50
N TYR A 73 14.75 0.80 13.93
CA TYR A 73 14.46 1.97 13.10
C TYR A 73 13.12 2.59 13.48
N SER A 74 13.00 3.91 13.27
CA SER A 74 11.80 4.65 13.62
C SER A 74 11.67 5.94 12.82
N THR A 75 10.43 6.33 12.53
CA THR A 75 10.06 7.64 12.00
C THR A 75 9.47 8.56 13.06
N GLN A 76 9.29 8.07 14.32
CA GLN A 76 8.57 8.79 15.38
C GLN A 76 9.41 9.00 16.66
N ARG A 77 10.43 8.21 16.87
CA ARG A 77 11.24 8.23 18.11
C ARG A 77 12.72 7.96 17.84
N ALA A 78 13.55 8.12 18.86
CA ALA A 78 14.96 7.78 18.77
C ALA A 78 15.15 6.29 18.49
N ALA A 79 16.01 5.96 17.54
CA ALA A 79 16.36 4.62 17.09
C ALA A 79 17.77 4.62 16.50
N ASP A 80 18.30 3.43 16.14
CA ASP A 80 19.60 3.31 15.46
C ASP A 80 19.55 3.92 14.04
N PHE A 81 18.41 3.83 13.36
CA PHE A 81 18.15 4.47 12.06
C PHE A 81 16.89 5.32 12.17
N THR A 82 16.97 6.57 11.74
CA THR A 82 15.84 7.50 11.84
C THR A 82 15.57 8.22 10.52
N ALA A 83 14.31 8.56 10.30
CA ALA A 83 13.92 9.43 9.19
C ALA A 83 12.83 10.42 9.62
N LYS A 84 12.89 11.63 9.04
CA LYS A 84 11.84 12.65 9.14
C LYS A 84 11.40 13.07 7.75
N ILE A 85 10.10 13.34 7.57
CA ILE A 85 9.57 13.95 6.36
C ILE A 85 9.74 15.47 6.54
N LEU A 86 10.47 16.10 5.61
CA LEU A 86 10.64 17.54 5.55
C LEU A 86 9.59 18.17 4.62
N GLU A 87 9.35 17.54 3.45
CA GLU A 87 8.36 17.96 2.47
C GLU A 87 7.68 16.73 1.85
N GLU A 88 6.40 16.85 1.48
CA GLU A 88 5.60 15.76 0.90
C GLU A 88 4.82 16.27 -0.32
N HIS A 89 5.02 15.61 -1.48
CA HIS A 89 4.44 15.95 -2.77
C HIS A 89 3.98 14.68 -3.51
N PHE A 90 3.15 14.83 -4.56
CA PHE A 90 2.72 13.68 -5.38
C PHE A 90 3.83 13.10 -6.29
N ASP A 91 4.92 13.80 -6.49
CA ASP A 91 6.09 13.34 -7.22
C ASP A 91 7.20 12.78 -6.31
N GLY A 92 7.04 12.89 -4.98
CA GLY A 92 7.98 12.36 -4.01
C GLY A 92 8.00 13.11 -2.67
N MET A 93 8.97 12.75 -1.85
CA MET A 93 9.18 13.35 -0.52
C MET A 93 10.63 13.79 -0.34
N LEU A 94 10.83 14.92 0.32
CA LEU A 94 12.13 15.29 0.87
C LEU A 94 12.22 14.72 2.30
N LEU A 95 13.19 13.87 2.53
CA LEU A 95 13.42 13.19 3.81
C LEU A 95 14.75 13.61 4.40
N GLU A 96 14.82 13.72 5.74
CA GLU A 96 16.08 13.66 6.48
C GLU A 96 16.27 12.22 6.98
N ILE A 97 17.31 11.52 6.53
CA ILE A 97 17.68 10.18 6.99
C ILE A 97 19.02 10.26 7.70
N ASP A 98 19.05 9.93 8.99
CA ASP A 98 20.23 10.03 9.86
C ASP A 98 20.98 11.37 9.71
N GLY A 99 20.21 12.50 9.68
CA GLY A 99 20.71 13.86 9.58
C GLY A 99 21.18 14.29 8.18
N LYS A 100 20.82 13.55 7.12
CA LYS A 100 21.12 13.89 5.72
C LYS A 100 19.85 13.99 4.90
N ASP A 101 19.74 15.04 4.10
CA ASP A 101 18.60 15.27 3.23
C ASP A 101 18.70 14.42 1.97
N VAL A 102 17.58 13.79 1.59
CA VAL A 102 17.44 13.01 0.37
C VAL A 102 16.03 13.16 -0.19
N PHE A 103 15.92 13.47 -1.49
CA PHE A 103 14.65 13.40 -2.20
C PHE A 103 14.41 11.98 -2.71
N VAL A 104 13.21 11.44 -2.45
CA VAL A 104 12.80 10.08 -2.87
C VAL A 104 11.50 10.14 -3.65
N GLN A 105 11.39 9.31 -4.71
CA GLN A 105 10.21 9.27 -5.60
C GLN A 105 9.15 8.32 -5.05
N PHE A 106 8.78 8.49 -3.78
CA PHE A 106 7.76 7.69 -3.10
C PHE A 106 6.76 8.62 -2.41
N ILE A 107 5.52 8.16 -2.26
CA ILE A 107 4.44 8.87 -1.57
C ILE A 107 4.03 8.05 -0.35
N GLY A 108 3.62 8.75 0.72
CA GLY A 108 3.03 8.16 1.92
C GLY A 108 4.04 7.74 2.98
N ARG A 109 3.71 8.08 4.21
CA ARG A 109 4.55 7.88 5.41
C ARG A 109 4.98 6.44 5.63
N PHE A 110 4.16 5.45 5.25
CA PHE A 110 4.53 4.05 5.35
C PHE A 110 5.70 3.67 4.44
N ASN A 111 5.88 4.36 3.30
CA ASN A 111 7.03 4.15 2.44
C ASN A 111 8.33 4.72 3.04
N VAL A 112 8.24 5.77 3.87
CA VAL A 112 9.41 6.25 4.63
C VAL A 112 9.90 5.15 5.57
N SER A 113 8.99 4.48 6.28
CA SER A 113 9.31 3.33 7.14
C SER A 113 9.94 2.17 6.34
N ASN A 114 9.40 1.87 5.15
CA ASN A 114 9.94 0.84 4.25
C ASN A 114 11.36 1.20 3.75
N LEU A 115 11.56 2.45 3.31
CA LEU A 115 12.87 2.95 2.85
C LEU A 115 13.90 2.91 3.97
N LEU A 116 13.50 3.27 5.19
CA LEU A 116 14.37 3.24 6.35
C LEU A 116 14.79 1.81 6.72
N ALA A 117 13.88 0.84 6.58
CA ALA A 117 14.20 -0.58 6.74
C ALA A 117 15.21 -1.08 5.68
N VAL A 118 15.06 -0.64 4.42
CA VAL A 118 16.00 -0.93 3.33
C VAL A 118 17.36 -0.25 3.58
N TYR A 119 17.36 1.01 3.98
CA TYR A 119 18.56 1.76 4.34
C TYR A 119 19.34 1.06 5.46
N GLY A 120 18.66 0.72 6.56
CA GLY A 120 19.27 0.01 7.69
C GLY A 120 19.86 -1.34 7.28
N ALA A 121 19.15 -2.11 6.44
CA ALA A 121 19.66 -3.37 5.90
C ALA A 121 20.92 -3.20 5.08
N ALA A 122 20.97 -2.19 4.21
CA ALA A 122 22.14 -1.91 3.39
C ALA A 122 23.35 -1.48 4.23
N VAL A 123 23.13 -0.67 5.29
CA VAL A 123 24.16 -0.31 6.25
C VAL A 123 24.70 -1.54 6.98
N MET A 124 23.82 -2.43 7.47
CA MET A 124 24.22 -3.68 8.15
C MET A 124 24.93 -4.66 7.19
N LEU A 125 24.73 -4.54 5.88
CA LEU A 125 25.46 -5.28 4.84
C LEU A 125 26.76 -4.57 4.43
N GLY A 126 27.21 -3.53 5.15
CA GLY A 126 28.50 -2.86 4.97
C GLY A 126 28.52 -1.83 3.84
N LYS A 127 27.37 -1.35 3.35
CA LYS A 127 27.33 -0.26 2.38
C LYS A 127 27.47 1.09 3.07
N LYS A 128 28.09 2.05 2.40
CA LYS A 128 28.25 3.41 2.95
C LYS A 128 26.92 4.15 2.90
N PRO A 129 26.55 4.87 3.98
CA PRO A 129 25.31 5.64 4.04
C PRO A 129 25.09 6.57 2.83
N GLU A 130 26.13 7.28 2.39
CA GLU A 130 26.05 8.20 1.27
C GLU A 130 25.67 7.51 -0.03
N ASP A 131 26.30 6.35 -0.33
CA ASP A 131 26.02 5.57 -1.53
C ASP A 131 24.57 5.03 -1.51
N ILE A 132 24.10 4.63 -0.32
CA ILE A 132 22.72 4.16 -0.15
C ILE A 132 21.73 5.29 -0.45
N LEU A 133 21.94 6.51 0.09
CA LEU A 133 21.05 7.65 -0.14
C LEU A 133 20.99 8.03 -1.62
N VAL A 134 22.12 7.99 -2.35
CA VAL A 134 22.13 8.20 -3.80
C VAL A 134 21.26 7.16 -4.52
N VAL A 135 21.37 5.89 -4.14
CA VAL A 135 20.52 4.84 -4.74
C VAL A 135 19.05 5.06 -4.39
N LEU A 136 18.73 5.36 -3.12
CA LEU A 136 17.35 5.60 -2.70
C LEU A 136 16.69 6.75 -3.47
N SER A 137 17.44 7.81 -3.82
CA SER A 137 16.92 8.94 -4.61
C SER A 137 16.57 8.57 -6.05
N THR A 138 17.11 7.47 -6.58
CA THR A 138 16.84 6.99 -7.94
C THR A 138 15.77 5.92 -8.03
N LEU A 139 15.38 5.34 -6.88
CA LEU A 139 14.34 4.32 -6.84
C LEU A 139 12.98 4.94 -7.17
N LYS A 140 12.22 4.21 -7.95
CA LYS A 140 10.82 4.55 -8.26
C LYS A 140 9.87 3.65 -7.46
N SER A 141 8.63 4.12 -7.30
CA SER A 141 7.57 3.28 -6.75
C SER A 141 7.43 1.98 -7.54
N VAL A 142 7.13 0.89 -6.85
CA VAL A 142 6.80 -0.37 -7.51
C VAL A 142 5.48 -0.19 -8.25
N ASN A 143 5.39 -0.69 -9.48
CA ASN A 143 4.18 -0.59 -10.31
C ASN A 143 2.93 -0.98 -9.50
N GLY A 144 1.91 -0.14 -9.56
CA GLY A 144 0.66 -0.36 -8.84
C GLY A 144 0.75 -0.18 -7.32
N ARG A 145 1.71 0.59 -6.82
CA ARG A 145 1.83 0.97 -5.41
C ARG A 145 1.96 2.48 -5.28
N LEU A 146 0.86 3.17 -4.96
CA LEU A 146 0.77 4.64 -4.92
C LEU A 146 1.47 5.27 -6.14
N GLU A 147 1.18 4.76 -7.33
CA GLU A 147 1.83 5.22 -8.55
C GLU A 147 1.07 6.41 -9.14
N PRO A 148 1.64 7.63 -9.10
CA PRO A 148 0.96 8.81 -9.61
C PRO A 148 1.12 8.95 -11.12
N ILE A 149 0.03 9.36 -11.79
CA ILE A 149 -0.02 9.71 -13.20
C ILE A 149 -0.63 11.10 -13.30
N ALA A 150 0.16 12.09 -13.69
CA ALA A 150 -0.32 13.46 -13.87
C ALA A 150 -1.22 13.57 -15.10
N SER A 151 -2.42 14.13 -14.92
CA SER A 151 -3.31 14.46 -16.03
C SER A 151 -2.91 15.79 -16.68
N PRO A 152 -3.02 15.93 -18.02
CA PRO A 152 -2.89 17.23 -18.69
C PRO A 152 -3.86 18.30 -18.17
N ASP A 153 -5.00 17.89 -17.62
CA ASP A 153 -6.04 18.77 -17.06
C ASP A 153 -5.72 19.26 -15.64
N GLY A 154 -4.57 18.83 -15.08
CA GLY A 154 -4.03 19.33 -13.80
C GLY A 154 -4.56 18.62 -12.55
N TYR A 155 -5.20 17.48 -12.66
CA TYR A 155 -5.46 16.55 -11.56
C TYR A 155 -4.47 15.37 -11.59
N THR A 156 -4.40 14.58 -10.53
CA THR A 156 -3.51 13.42 -10.45
C THR A 156 -4.33 12.14 -10.31
N ALA A 157 -4.07 11.12 -11.13
CA ALA A 157 -4.55 9.78 -10.91
C ALA A 157 -3.49 8.95 -10.18
N ILE A 158 -3.90 8.13 -9.22
CA ILE A 158 -3.03 7.22 -8.45
C ILE A 158 -3.55 5.81 -8.63
N VAL A 159 -2.68 4.90 -9.08
CA VAL A 159 -3.00 3.47 -9.17
C VAL A 159 -2.40 2.73 -7.98
N ASP A 160 -3.21 1.94 -7.29
CA ASP A 160 -2.76 1.17 -6.12
C ASP A 160 -3.42 -0.21 -6.02
N TYR A 161 -2.69 -1.15 -5.42
CA TYR A 161 -3.15 -2.52 -5.17
C TYR A 161 -4.04 -2.66 -3.94
N ALA A 162 -4.46 -1.59 -3.29
CA ALA A 162 -5.29 -1.61 -2.09
C ALA A 162 -6.63 -2.32 -2.35
N HIS A 163 -6.76 -3.52 -1.80
CA HIS A 163 -7.92 -4.42 -1.98
C HIS A 163 -8.46 -4.95 -0.63
N THR A 164 -8.10 -4.29 0.47
CA THR A 164 -8.62 -4.53 1.82
C THR A 164 -9.00 -3.21 2.46
N PRO A 165 -9.89 -3.19 3.48
CA PRO A 165 -10.26 -1.95 4.17
C PRO A 165 -9.05 -1.20 4.73
N ASP A 166 -8.14 -1.90 5.43
CA ASP A 166 -6.94 -1.30 6.02
C ASP A 166 -5.99 -0.72 4.95
N ALA A 167 -5.85 -1.40 3.80
CA ALA A 167 -5.04 -0.91 2.70
C ALA A 167 -5.65 0.35 2.08
N LEU A 168 -6.97 0.39 1.86
CA LEU A 168 -7.68 1.59 1.38
C LEU A 168 -7.53 2.75 2.36
N GLU A 169 -7.69 2.49 3.67
CA GLU A 169 -7.49 3.51 4.71
C GLU A 169 -6.10 4.13 4.61
N ASN A 170 -5.06 3.30 4.52
CA ASN A 170 -3.67 3.76 4.49
C ASN A 170 -3.35 4.56 3.21
N VAL A 171 -3.82 4.11 2.05
CA VAL A 171 -3.61 4.80 0.78
C VAL A 171 -4.36 6.13 0.74
N LEU A 172 -5.62 6.17 1.16
CA LEU A 172 -6.41 7.40 1.21
C LEU A 172 -5.83 8.40 2.21
N ARG A 173 -5.35 7.94 3.37
CA ARG A 173 -4.66 8.80 4.33
C ARG A 173 -3.38 9.40 3.71
N ALA A 174 -2.58 8.61 3.00
CA ALA A 174 -1.38 9.10 2.32
C ALA A 174 -1.73 10.15 1.23
N ILE A 175 -2.86 10.00 0.54
CA ILE A 175 -3.35 10.98 -0.42
C ILE A 175 -3.75 12.27 0.31
N HIS A 176 -4.47 12.20 1.43
CA HIS A 176 -4.85 13.36 2.20
C HIS A 176 -3.65 14.10 2.80
N ASP A 177 -2.64 13.38 3.30
CA ASP A 177 -1.41 14.00 3.84
C ASP A 177 -0.77 14.96 2.80
N VAL A 178 -0.84 14.61 1.50
CA VAL A 178 -0.33 15.46 0.41
C VAL A 178 -1.34 16.52 -0.03
N LEU A 179 -2.64 16.17 -0.05
CA LEU A 179 -3.70 17.01 -0.61
C LEU A 179 -4.08 18.16 0.32
N ASP A 180 -4.10 17.94 1.65
CA ASP A 180 -4.51 18.93 2.66
C ASP A 180 -3.68 20.22 2.58
N ALA A 181 -2.44 20.13 2.11
CA ALA A 181 -1.56 21.30 1.88
C ALA A 181 -1.94 22.11 0.63
N LYS A 182 -2.69 21.52 -0.33
CA LYS A 182 -2.94 22.11 -1.67
C LYS A 182 -4.42 22.37 -1.96
N GLY A 183 -5.32 21.74 -1.21
CA GLY A 183 -6.76 21.70 -1.51
C GLY A 183 -7.07 20.77 -2.69
N GLY A 184 -8.32 20.39 -2.86
CA GLY A 184 -8.81 19.47 -3.90
C GLY A 184 -9.72 18.41 -3.32
N HIS A 185 -10.30 17.56 -4.17
CA HIS A 185 -11.21 16.49 -3.79
C HIS A 185 -10.62 15.12 -4.13
N VAL A 186 -11.06 14.11 -3.40
CA VAL A 186 -10.69 12.72 -3.65
C VAL A 186 -11.84 11.96 -4.30
N ILE A 187 -11.57 11.36 -5.46
CA ILE A 187 -12.49 10.47 -6.18
C ILE A 187 -11.90 9.07 -6.15
N THR A 188 -12.58 8.11 -5.52
CA THR A 188 -12.08 6.73 -5.43
C THR A 188 -12.84 5.79 -6.35
N VAL A 189 -12.12 5.08 -7.21
CA VAL A 189 -12.62 3.96 -8.03
C VAL A 189 -12.12 2.67 -7.40
N CYS A 190 -13.03 1.82 -6.91
CA CYS A 190 -12.64 0.56 -6.30
C CYS A 190 -13.67 -0.54 -6.51
N GLY A 191 -13.22 -1.79 -6.43
CA GLY A 191 -14.03 -2.98 -6.51
C GLY A 191 -13.54 -4.06 -5.57
N ALA A 192 -14.24 -5.19 -5.53
CA ALA A 192 -13.85 -6.35 -4.75
C ALA A 192 -13.79 -7.60 -5.63
N GLY A 193 -12.85 -8.51 -5.31
CA GLY A 193 -12.73 -9.77 -6.05
C GLY A 193 -13.81 -10.78 -5.66
N GLY A 194 -14.27 -11.55 -6.65
CA GLY A 194 -15.08 -12.75 -6.46
C GLY A 194 -14.28 -13.88 -5.79
N HIS A 195 -14.97 -14.86 -5.16
CA HIS A 195 -14.38 -15.96 -4.39
C HIS A 195 -13.32 -15.51 -3.37
N ARG A 196 -13.57 -14.39 -2.73
CA ARG A 196 -12.79 -13.84 -1.62
C ARG A 196 -13.70 -13.60 -0.43
N ASP A 197 -13.12 -13.18 0.68
CA ASP A 197 -13.86 -12.83 1.89
C ASP A 197 -14.95 -11.79 1.57
N LYS A 198 -16.23 -12.24 1.58
CA LYS A 198 -17.38 -11.37 1.33
C LYS A 198 -17.58 -10.34 2.45
N GLY A 199 -17.15 -10.67 3.68
CA GLY A 199 -17.27 -9.78 4.83
C GLY A 199 -16.48 -8.49 4.67
N LYS A 200 -15.40 -8.48 3.87
CA LYS A 200 -14.63 -7.26 3.60
C LYS A 200 -15.31 -6.30 2.61
N ARG A 201 -16.25 -6.77 1.75
CA ARG A 201 -16.88 -5.97 0.69
C ARG A 201 -17.57 -4.71 1.25
N PRO A 202 -18.49 -4.81 2.22
CA PRO A 202 -19.12 -3.64 2.81
C PRO A 202 -18.13 -2.73 3.56
N LEU A 203 -17.10 -3.29 4.20
CA LEU A 203 -16.09 -2.52 4.92
C LEU A 203 -15.21 -1.70 3.97
N MET A 204 -14.86 -2.25 2.80
CA MET A 204 -14.13 -1.51 1.76
C MET A 204 -14.93 -0.31 1.26
N ALA A 205 -16.22 -0.48 1.00
CA ALA A 205 -17.09 0.62 0.59
C ALA A 205 -17.21 1.70 1.67
N GLN A 206 -17.37 1.29 2.94
CA GLN A 206 -17.41 2.21 4.08
C GLN A 206 -16.14 3.05 4.19
N GLU A 207 -14.96 2.40 4.06
CA GLU A 207 -13.69 3.11 4.17
C GLU A 207 -13.47 4.06 2.98
N ALA A 208 -13.80 3.63 1.75
CA ALA A 208 -13.74 4.49 0.57
C ALA A 208 -14.63 5.74 0.74
N VAL A 209 -15.89 5.58 1.17
CA VAL A 209 -16.84 6.70 1.33
C VAL A 209 -16.45 7.63 2.48
N LYS A 210 -15.86 7.11 3.54
CA LYS A 210 -15.41 7.89 4.70
C LYS A 210 -14.34 8.90 4.31
N GLN A 211 -13.43 8.52 3.42
CA GLN A 211 -12.25 9.30 3.06
C GLN A 211 -12.30 9.89 1.63
N SER A 212 -13.41 9.79 0.93
CA SER A 212 -13.54 10.32 -0.43
C SER A 212 -14.76 11.23 -0.56
N ASP A 213 -14.67 12.22 -1.44
CA ASP A 213 -15.79 13.11 -1.81
C ASP A 213 -16.75 12.38 -2.74
N LYS A 214 -16.24 11.55 -3.63
CA LYS A 214 -16.99 10.67 -4.53
C LYS A 214 -16.35 9.29 -4.59
N VAL A 215 -17.19 8.27 -4.73
CA VAL A 215 -16.76 6.87 -4.89
C VAL A 215 -17.46 6.27 -6.09
N ILE A 216 -16.72 5.56 -6.91
CA ILE A 216 -17.27 4.75 -8.00
C ILE A 216 -16.96 3.29 -7.66
N LEU A 217 -18.00 2.52 -7.34
CA LEU A 217 -17.88 1.08 -7.13
C LEU A 217 -17.98 0.37 -8.46
N THR A 218 -17.01 -0.51 -8.74
CA THR A 218 -16.87 -1.16 -10.05
C THR A 218 -16.43 -2.62 -9.91
N SER A 219 -16.37 -3.33 -11.03
CA SER A 219 -15.83 -4.69 -11.07
C SER A 219 -14.30 -4.69 -10.90
N ASP A 220 -13.79 -5.64 -10.14
CA ASP A 220 -12.37 -5.98 -10.05
C ASP A 220 -12.11 -7.27 -10.85
N ASN A 221 -11.86 -8.41 -10.21
CA ASN A 221 -11.84 -9.74 -10.79
C ASN A 221 -13.08 -10.50 -10.29
N PRO A 222 -14.23 -10.47 -10.97
CA PRO A 222 -15.45 -11.11 -10.49
C PRO A 222 -15.33 -12.63 -10.46
N ARG A 223 -14.41 -13.20 -11.24
CA ARG A 223 -14.27 -14.62 -11.46
C ARG A 223 -15.56 -15.21 -12.01
N ASP A 224 -16.22 -16.11 -11.29
CA ASP A 224 -17.52 -16.70 -11.65
C ASP A 224 -18.69 -16.14 -10.81
N GLU A 225 -18.47 -15.09 -9.98
CA GLU A 225 -19.57 -14.36 -9.36
C GLU A 225 -20.11 -13.27 -10.31
N GLU A 226 -21.42 -13.01 -10.23
CA GLU A 226 -22.03 -11.91 -10.97
C GLU A 226 -21.45 -10.57 -10.49
N PRO A 227 -20.85 -9.74 -11.39
CA PRO A 227 -20.20 -8.49 -11.00
C PRO A 227 -21.10 -7.52 -10.24
N GLN A 228 -22.38 -7.41 -10.66
CA GLN A 228 -23.35 -6.56 -9.98
C GLN A 228 -23.62 -7.01 -8.54
N ALA A 229 -23.69 -8.32 -8.30
CA ALA A 229 -23.90 -8.86 -6.96
C ALA A 229 -22.75 -8.50 -6.00
N ILE A 230 -21.51 -8.48 -6.50
CA ILE A 230 -20.35 -8.02 -5.70
C ILE A 230 -20.48 -6.53 -5.33
N ILE A 231 -20.90 -5.70 -6.27
CA ILE A 231 -21.15 -4.27 -6.04
C ILE A 231 -22.31 -4.08 -5.04
N ASP A 232 -23.36 -4.86 -5.14
CA ASP A 232 -24.50 -4.82 -4.22
C ASP A 232 -24.09 -5.20 -2.79
N ASP A 233 -23.21 -6.20 -2.61
CA ASP A 233 -22.61 -6.53 -1.31
C ASP A 233 -21.79 -5.36 -0.73
N MET A 234 -21.06 -4.63 -1.57
CA MET A 234 -20.33 -3.43 -1.15
C MET A 234 -21.31 -2.32 -0.73
N MET A 235 -22.36 -2.09 -1.52
CA MET A 235 -23.40 -1.09 -1.25
C MET A 235 -24.22 -1.39 0.00
N ALA A 236 -24.35 -2.65 0.39
CA ALA A 236 -25.10 -3.07 1.58
C ALA A 236 -24.47 -2.52 2.88
N GLY A 237 -23.17 -2.20 2.88
CA GLY A 237 -22.47 -1.60 4.01
C GLY A 237 -22.75 -0.10 4.23
N LEU A 238 -23.46 0.56 3.29
CA LEU A 238 -23.61 2.02 3.28
C LEU A 238 -25.01 2.47 3.72
N ASN A 239 -25.07 3.49 4.54
CA ASN A 239 -26.31 4.17 4.90
C ASN A 239 -26.78 5.12 3.76
N ALA A 240 -28.02 5.67 3.91
CA ALA A 240 -28.63 6.51 2.88
C ALA A 240 -27.82 7.79 2.55
N THR A 241 -27.15 8.38 3.54
CA THR A 241 -26.30 9.57 3.33
C THR A 241 -25.03 9.22 2.59
N GLN A 242 -24.39 8.12 2.96
CA GLN A 242 -23.19 7.62 2.32
C GLN A 242 -23.43 7.24 0.84
N LYS A 243 -24.58 6.62 0.54
CA LYS A 243 -24.98 6.26 -0.83
C LYS A 243 -25.07 7.45 -1.78
N LYS A 244 -25.31 8.68 -1.28
CA LYS A 244 -25.32 9.89 -2.12
C LYS A 244 -23.94 10.25 -2.70
N LYS A 245 -22.87 9.76 -2.11
CA LYS A 245 -21.50 9.94 -2.63
C LYS A 245 -21.09 8.86 -3.65
N VAL A 246 -21.91 7.81 -3.85
CA VAL A 246 -21.52 6.61 -4.59
C VAL A 246 -22.24 6.52 -5.92
N ILE A 247 -21.48 6.19 -6.95
CA ILE A 247 -21.95 5.78 -8.28
C ILE A 247 -21.53 4.31 -8.47
N THR A 248 -22.36 3.52 -9.11
CA THR A 248 -22.04 2.11 -9.44
C THR A 248 -21.93 1.95 -10.95
N ILE A 249 -20.79 1.46 -11.43
CA ILE A 249 -20.53 1.21 -12.85
C ILE A 249 -19.80 -0.13 -12.95
N VAL A 250 -20.44 -1.15 -13.52
CA VAL A 250 -19.86 -2.49 -13.62
C VAL A 250 -18.59 -2.50 -14.47
N ASP A 251 -18.63 -1.85 -15.64
CA ASP A 251 -17.47 -1.74 -16.52
C ASP A 251 -16.40 -0.85 -15.89
N ARG A 252 -15.24 -1.45 -15.56
CA ARG A 252 -14.15 -0.76 -14.88
C ARG A 252 -13.51 0.35 -15.73
N LYS A 253 -13.45 0.16 -17.06
CA LYS A 253 -12.92 1.17 -17.96
C LYS A 253 -13.82 2.41 -17.98
N GLU A 254 -15.13 2.21 -18.04
CA GLU A 254 -16.09 3.31 -17.96
C GLU A 254 -16.16 3.96 -16.56
N ALA A 255 -15.92 3.18 -15.50
CA ALA A 255 -15.78 3.71 -14.14
C ALA A 255 -14.58 4.67 -14.03
N ILE A 256 -13.40 4.28 -14.54
CA ILE A 256 -12.21 5.11 -14.57
C ILE A 256 -12.43 6.35 -15.44
N ARG A 257 -13.03 6.19 -16.63
CA ARG A 257 -13.37 7.31 -17.52
C ARG A 257 -14.31 8.31 -16.82
N THR A 258 -15.33 7.80 -16.12
CA THR A 258 -16.27 8.66 -15.39
C THR A 258 -15.56 9.44 -14.29
N ALA A 259 -14.64 8.81 -13.53
CA ALA A 259 -13.83 9.50 -12.53
C ALA A 259 -13.01 10.63 -13.15
N CYS A 260 -12.36 10.36 -14.29
CA CYS A 260 -11.58 11.37 -15.03
C CYS A 260 -12.45 12.54 -15.52
N MET A 261 -13.67 12.28 -15.98
CA MET A 261 -14.61 13.33 -16.40
C MET A 261 -15.14 14.18 -15.24
N MET A 262 -15.17 13.64 -14.03
CA MET A 262 -15.64 14.34 -12.84
C MET A 262 -14.56 15.18 -12.16
N ALA A 263 -13.30 14.81 -12.36
CA ALA A 263 -12.16 15.45 -11.70
C ALA A 263 -11.89 16.85 -12.22
N GLN A 264 -11.49 17.73 -11.35
CA GLN A 264 -11.08 19.10 -11.63
C GLN A 264 -9.60 19.30 -11.31
N LYS A 265 -9.03 20.39 -11.76
CA LYS A 265 -7.64 20.77 -11.44
C LYS A 265 -7.41 20.75 -9.93
N GLY A 266 -6.40 20.04 -9.49
CA GLY A 266 -6.03 19.87 -8.07
C GLY A 266 -6.66 18.65 -7.40
N ASP A 267 -7.63 17.98 -8.04
CA ASP A 267 -8.24 16.75 -7.50
C ASP A 267 -7.29 15.56 -7.62
N VAL A 268 -7.62 14.51 -6.86
CA VAL A 268 -6.94 13.22 -6.92
C VAL A 268 -7.95 12.10 -7.20
N ILE A 269 -7.64 11.27 -8.19
CA ILE A 269 -8.38 10.04 -8.47
C ILE A 269 -7.56 8.87 -7.92
N LEU A 270 -8.11 8.09 -7.00
CA LEU A 270 -7.54 6.80 -6.59
C LEU A 270 -8.22 5.69 -7.38
N VAL A 271 -7.45 4.94 -8.18
CA VAL A 271 -7.89 3.69 -8.82
C VAL A 271 -7.29 2.52 -8.03
N ALA A 272 -8.12 1.90 -7.18
CA ALA A 272 -7.69 0.89 -6.22
C ALA A 272 -8.14 -0.52 -6.60
N GLY A 273 -7.33 -1.51 -6.17
CA GLY A 273 -7.64 -2.93 -6.23
C GLY A 273 -6.67 -3.74 -7.08
N LYS A 274 -6.47 -3.37 -8.34
CA LYS A 274 -5.66 -4.14 -9.29
C LYS A 274 -4.17 -3.82 -9.24
N GLY A 275 -3.82 -2.55 -8.98
CA GLY A 275 -2.42 -2.14 -8.96
C GLY A 275 -1.67 -2.56 -10.22
N HIS A 276 -0.72 -3.49 -10.09
CA HIS A 276 0.11 -4.00 -11.18
C HIS A 276 -0.55 -5.14 -12.00
N GLU A 277 -1.77 -5.54 -11.69
CA GLU A 277 -2.45 -6.60 -12.45
C GLU A 277 -2.83 -6.09 -13.85
N THR A 278 -2.45 -6.85 -14.87
CA THR A 278 -2.69 -6.54 -16.29
C THR A 278 -3.84 -7.36 -16.88
N TYR A 279 -4.72 -7.88 -16.05
CA TYR A 279 -5.87 -8.68 -16.48
C TYR A 279 -7.10 -8.49 -15.59
N GLN A 280 -8.27 -8.78 -16.16
CA GLN A 280 -9.51 -8.99 -15.43
C GLN A 280 -9.96 -10.44 -15.65
N GLU A 281 -10.21 -11.19 -14.57
CA GLU A 281 -10.64 -12.58 -14.61
C GLU A 281 -12.18 -12.66 -14.53
N ILE A 282 -12.80 -13.16 -15.61
CA ILE A 282 -14.26 -13.31 -15.74
C ILE A 282 -14.53 -14.76 -16.20
N ASN A 283 -15.31 -15.51 -15.43
CA ASN A 283 -15.65 -16.91 -15.70
C ASN A 283 -14.43 -17.79 -16.02
N GLY A 284 -13.34 -17.63 -15.26
CA GLY A 284 -12.10 -18.39 -15.42
C GLY A 284 -11.22 -17.94 -16.60
N VAL A 285 -11.65 -16.94 -17.37
CA VAL A 285 -10.87 -16.38 -18.49
C VAL A 285 -10.25 -15.07 -18.07
N LYS A 286 -8.95 -14.93 -18.30
CA LYS A 286 -8.20 -13.68 -18.09
C LYS A 286 -8.24 -12.83 -19.34
N HIS A 287 -8.92 -11.70 -19.27
CA HIS A 287 -8.94 -10.69 -20.31
C HIS A 287 -7.89 -9.63 -19.99
N HIS A 288 -7.18 -9.14 -21.00
CA HIS A 288 -6.22 -8.05 -20.81
C HIS A 288 -6.95 -6.80 -20.28
N PHE A 289 -6.45 -6.27 -19.17
CA PHE A 289 -6.97 -5.06 -18.56
C PHE A 289 -5.93 -4.48 -17.58
N ASP A 290 -5.47 -3.27 -17.85
CA ASP A 290 -4.48 -2.58 -17.03
C ASP A 290 -4.99 -1.17 -16.71
N ASP A 291 -5.09 -0.83 -15.42
CA ASP A 291 -5.56 0.49 -14.97
C ASP A 291 -4.66 1.62 -15.48
N HIS A 292 -3.34 1.40 -15.59
CA HIS A 292 -2.40 2.39 -16.10
C HIS A 292 -2.60 2.65 -17.60
N GLU A 293 -2.78 1.59 -18.39
CA GLU A 293 -3.06 1.74 -19.83
C GLU A 293 -4.35 2.53 -20.04
N VAL A 294 -5.40 2.21 -19.30
CA VAL A 294 -6.69 2.93 -19.39
C VAL A 294 -6.52 4.41 -19.06
N LEU A 295 -5.78 4.75 -17.99
CA LEU A 295 -5.54 6.14 -17.61
C LEU A 295 -4.68 6.88 -18.66
N ARG A 296 -3.61 6.25 -19.14
CA ARG A 296 -2.74 6.84 -20.17
C ARG A 296 -3.48 7.10 -21.47
N ASP A 297 -4.34 6.15 -21.89
CA ASP A 297 -5.21 6.32 -23.06
C ASP A 297 -6.14 7.53 -22.89
N ILE A 298 -6.78 7.66 -21.72
CA ILE A 298 -7.67 8.79 -21.41
C ILE A 298 -6.91 10.12 -21.43
N PHE A 299 -5.69 10.13 -20.88
CA PHE A 299 -4.84 11.33 -20.81
C PHE A 299 -4.13 11.66 -22.13
N GLY A 300 -4.20 10.79 -23.14
CA GLY A 300 -3.49 10.97 -24.42
C GLY A 300 -1.96 10.88 -24.28
N ILE A 301 -1.46 10.21 -23.24
CA ILE A 301 -0.03 10.03 -22.96
C ILE A 301 0.44 8.80 -23.75
N LYS A 302 1.29 9.01 -24.77
CA LYS A 302 1.91 7.91 -25.51
C LYS A 302 2.89 7.15 -24.60
N GLN A 303 2.96 5.82 -24.79
CA GLN A 303 3.93 4.95 -24.12
C GLN A 303 5.37 5.36 -24.41
#